data_a45783e8bf20f4e7cb346156e73fe45d
#
_entry.id   a45783e8bf20f4e7cb346156e73fe45d
#
_cell.length_a   1.000
_cell.length_b   1.000
_cell.length_c   1.000
_cell.angle_alpha   90.00
_cell.angle_beta   90.00
_cell.angle_gamma   90.00
#
_symmetry.space_group_name_H-M   'P 1'
#
loop_
_entity.id
_entity.type
_entity.pdbx_description
1 polymer ?
#
loop_
_entity_poly.entity_id
_entity_poly.type
_entity_poly.pdbx_seq_one_letter_code
_entity_poly.pdbx_strand_id
1 'polypeptide(L)'
;DLDFSNRVKGSEAELQEELLRLMRQAVLSRMVADVPLGAFLSGGVDMSSVVALMAEASRLPVKTCSIGFDVGELDESEYAERIAKRFLTEHHSKTVAEDDFGLVDKLAFHFDEPFADASALPTYRVCEMAREHVTVALSGDGADEALAGYRRHVFHHGEERLAGDRQR
;
A
#
# COMPACT_ATOMS: atom_id res chain seq x y z
N ASP A 1 -14.25 -7.99 16.81
CA ASP A 1 -13.85 -6.84 17.68
C ASP A 1 -12.35 -6.94 17.97
N LEU A 2 -11.65 -5.81 17.97
CA LEU A 2 -10.24 -5.76 18.35
C LEU A 2 -10.13 -5.92 19.87
N ASP A 3 -9.32 -6.89 20.33
CA ASP A 3 -9.06 -7.09 21.76
C ASP A 3 -7.73 -6.44 22.14
N PHE A 4 -7.80 -5.30 22.79
CA PHE A 4 -6.63 -4.56 23.30
C PHE A 4 -6.14 -5.07 24.67
N SER A 5 -6.81 -6.02 25.29
CA SER A 5 -6.41 -6.59 26.58
C SER A 5 -5.23 -7.58 26.43
N ASN A 6 -5.11 -8.19 25.27
CA ASN A 6 -4.09 -9.20 24.98
C ASN A 6 -2.92 -8.60 24.18
N ARG A 7 -2.05 -7.86 24.85
CA ARG A 7 -0.86 -7.27 24.21
C ARG A 7 0.23 -8.33 24.05
N VAL A 8 0.73 -8.46 22.82
CA VAL A 8 1.90 -9.30 22.53
C VAL A 8 3.11 -8.72 23.28
N LYS A 9 3.84 -9.60 23.99
CA LYS A 9 5.05 -9.24 24.72
C LYS A 9 6.26 -9.87 24.03
N GLY A 10 7.37 -9.12 23.97
CA GLY A 10 8.61 -9.60 23.37
C GLY A 10 9.61 -8.44 23.23
N SER A 11 10.84 -8.78 22.91
CA SER A 11 11.83 -7.81 22.46
C SER A 11 11.45 -7.28 21.08
N GLU A 12 11.98 -6.11 20.72
CA GLU A 12 11.75 -5.52 19.38
C GLU A 12 12.11 -6.51 18.27
N ALA A 13 13.22 -7.23 18.40
CA ALA A 13 13.66 -8.20 17.41
C ALA A 13 12.67 -9.37 17.25
N GLU A 14 12.15 -9.91 18.34
CA GLU A 14 11.12 -10.97 18.31
C GLU A 14 9.82 -10.49 17.67
N LEU A 15 9.41 -9.25 17.96
CA LEU A 15 8.20 -8.67 17.37
C LEU A 15 8.37 -8.39 15.87
N GLN A 16 9.55 -7.94 15.44
CA GLN A 16 9.87 -7.74 14.02
C GLN A 16 9.88 -9.07 13.25
N GLU A 17 10.47 -10.12 13.81
CA GLU A 17 10.49 -11.44 13.21
C GLU A 17 9.07 -12.01 13.05
N GLU A 18 8.25 -11.89 14.09
CA GLU A 18 6.87 -12.36 14.05
C GLU A 18 6.01 -11.54 13.06
N LEU A 19 6.18 -10.22 13.00
CA LEU A 19 5.53 -9.37 12.01
C LEU A 19 5.88 -9.83 10.59
N LEU A 20 7.18 -10.01 10.32
CA LEU A 20 7.64 -10.47 8.99
C LEU A 20 7.08 -11.84 8.64
N ARG A 21 7.01 -12.76 9.62
CA ARG A 21 6.41 -14.08 9.44
C ARG A 21 4.93 -13.99 9.08
N LEU A 22 4.16 -13.13 9.76
CA LEU A 22 2.74 -12.92 9.51
C LEU A 22 2.50 -12.26 8.16
N MET A 23 3.28 -11.24 7.82
CA MET A 23 3.20 -10.58 6.50
C MET A 23 3.50 -11.57 5.37
N ARG A 24 4.56 -12.39 5.50
CA ARG A 24 4.89 -13.44 4.52
C ARG A 24 3.74 -14.41 4.34
N GLN A 25 3.14 -14.89 5.43
CA GLN A 25 1.99 -15.78 5.39
C GLN A 25 0.78 -15.11 4.71
N ALA A 26 0.50 -13.85 5.02
CA ALA A 26 -0.59 -13.09 4.43
C ALA A 26 -0.41 -12.91 2.92
N VAL A 27 0.79 -12.54 2.46
CA VAL A 27 1.09 -12.37 1.03
C VAL A 27 0.99 -13.72 0.31
N LEU A 28 1.65 -14.77 0.81
CA LEU A 28 1.63 -16.09 0.19
C LEU A 28 0.22 -16.66 0.02
N SER A 29 -0.63 -16.48 1.03
CA SER A 29 -2.02 -16.97 0.95
C SER A 29 -2.85 -16.27 -0.13
N ARG A 30 -2.45 -15.08 -0.53
CA ARG A 30 -3.13 -14.27 -1.57
C ARG A 30 -2.49 -14.38 -2.95
N MET A 31 -1.35 -15.06 -3.04
CA MET A 31 -0.69 -15.34 -4.33
C MET A 31 -1.29 -16.56 -5.06
N VAL A 32 -2.22 -17.26 -4.43
CA VAL A 32 -2.94 -18.37 -5.08
C VAL A 32 -4.04 -17.77 -5.95
N ALA A 33 -3.85 -17.79 -7.26
CA ALA A 33 -4.79 -17.21 -8.22
C ALA A 33 -4.79 -17.99 -9.54
N ASP A 34 -5.97 -18.15 -10.13
CA ASP A 34 -6.16 -18.76 -11.46
C ASP A 34 -6.09 -17.73 -12.60
N VAL A 35 -5.75 -16.49 -12.28
CA VAL A 35 -5.68 -15.36 -13.20
C VAL A 35 -4.35 -14.62 -13.03
N PRO A 36 -3.93 -13.80 -14.01
CA PRO A 36 -2.72 -12.99 -13.87
C PRO A 36 -2.79 -12.09 -12.62
N LEU A 37 -1.81 -12.28 -11.74
CA LEU A 37 -1.66 -11.57 -10.47
C LEU A 37 -0.47 -10.62 -10.52
N GLY A 38 -0.61 -9.45 -9.91
CA GLY A 38 0.44 -8.48 -9.73
C GLY A 38 0.31 -7.71 -8.43
N ALA A 39 0.96 -6.57 -8.34
CA ALA A 39 0.88 -5.67 -7.20
C ALA A 39 0.91 -4.20 -7.64
N PHE A 40 0.30 -3.32 -6.85
CA PHE A 40 0.58 -1.90 -6.94
C PHE A 40 1.92 -1.57 -6.29
N LEU A 41 2.59 -0.55 -6.79
CA LEU A 41 3.90 -0.12 -6.31
C LEU A 41 4.02 1.40 -6.37
N SER A 42 4.05 2.06 -5.21
CA SER A 42 4.31 3.50 -5.10
C SER A 42 5.75 3.83 -4.68
N GLY A 43 6.51 2.83 -4.21
CA GLY A 43 7.81 3.05 -3.58
C GLY A 43 7.73 3.32 -2.07
N GLY A 44 6.52 3.52 -1.51
CA GLY A 44 6.28 3.55 -0.08
C GLY A 44 6.58 2.21 0.59
N VAL A 45 6.82 2.22 1.91
CA VAL A 45 7.25 1.02 2.68
C VAL A 45 6.25 -0.11 2.56
N ASP A 46 4.95 0.17 2.60
CA ASP A 46 3.89 -0.83 2.66
C ASP A 46 3.80 -1.63 1.36
N MET A 47 3.63 -0.94 0.23
CA MET A 47 3.59 -1.58 -1.08
C MET A 47 4.91 -2.25 -1.44
N SER A 48 6.05 -1.62 -1.10
CA SER A 48 7.37 -2.21 -1.32
C SER A 48 7.59 -3.49 -0.54
N SER A 49 7.06 -3.57 0.69
CA SER A 49 7.14 -4.79 1.51
C SER A 49 6.32 -5.94 0.91
N VAL A 50 5.12 -5.65 0.41
CA VAL A 50 4.30 -6.64 -0.30
C VAL A 50 5.02 -7.15 -1.54
N VAL A 51 5.56 -6.25 -2.37
CA VAL A 51 6.30 -6.61 -3.60
C VAL A 51 7.55 -7.42 -3.28
N ALA A 52 8.30 -7.08 -2.23
CA ALA A 52 9.48 -7.83 -1.80
C ALA A 52 9.14 -9.27 -1.43
N LEU A 53 8.07 -9.46 -0.64
CA LEU A 53 7.60 -10.79 -0.24
C LEU A 53 7.04 -11.60 -1.40
N MET A 54 6.35 -10.95 -2.35
CA MET A 54 5.91 -11.61 -3.58
C MET A 54 7.08 -12.06 -4.43
N ALA A 55 8.10 -11.20 -4.61
CA ALA A 55 9.30 -11.53 -5.39
C ALA A 55 10.11 -12.67 -4.77
N GLU A 56 10.22 -12.71 -3.43
CA GLU A 56 10.85 -13.80 -2.70
C GLU A 56 10.16 -15.15 -2.97
N ALA A 57 8.83 -15.13 -3.06
CA ALA A 57 8.02 -16.34 -3.22
C ALA A 57 7.81 -16.77 -4.68
N SER A 58 7.96 -15.87 -5.63
CA SER A 58 7.69 -16.12 -7.05
C SER A 58 8.92 -16.63 -7.79
N ARG A 59 8.70 -17.57 -8.71
CA ARG A 59 9.75 -18.01 -9.66
C ARG A 59 9.82 -17.15 -10.92
N LEU A 60 8.79 -16.37 -11.17
CA LEU A 60 8.69 -15.46 -12.31
C LEU A 60 8.71 -14.03 -11.82
N PRO A 61 9.14 -13.06 -12.64
CA PRO A 61 9.05 -11.65 -12.30
C PRO A 61 7.61 -11.27 -11.89
N VAL A 62 7.47 -10.63 -10.74
CA VAL A 62 6.18 -10.09 -10.28
C VAL A 62 5.81 -8.91 -11.17
N LYS A 63 4.58 -8.89 -11.68
CA LYS A 63 4.05 -7.73 -12.39
C LYS A 63 3.72 -6.64 -11.39
N THR A 64 4.30 -5.46 -11.57
CA THR A 64 4.04 -4.31 -10.70
C THR A 64 3.53 -3.13 -11.50
N CYS A 65 2.58 -2.40 -10.93
CA CYS A 65 1.91 -1.29 -11.60
C CYS A 65 1.97 -0.04 -10.73
N SER A 66 2.36 1.10 -11.32
CA SER A 66 2.36 2.40 -10.66
C SER A 66 1.82 3.50 -11.57
N ILE A 67 1.33 4.57 -10.96
CA ILE A 67 1.11 5.83 -11.65
C ILE A 67 2.08 6.87 -11.12
N GLY A 68 2.58 7.72 -12.02
CA GLY A 68 3.28 8.96 -11.69
C GLY A 68 2.38 10.15 -11.97
N PHE A 69 2.76 11.30 -11.43
CA PHE A 69 2.09 12.58 -11.68
C PHE A 69 3.04 13.52 -12.41
N ASP A 70 2.51 14.42 -13.21
CA ASP A 70 3.28 15.45 -13.90
C ASP A 70 3.76 16.58 -12.96
N VAL A 71 3.35 16.58 -11.70
CA VAL A 71 3.81 17.49 -10.64
C VAL A 71 4.80 16.80 -9.72
N GLY A 72 6.04 17.26 -9.76
CA GLY A 72 7.19 16.59 -9.13
C GLY A 72 7.12 16.40 -7.63
N GLU A 73 6.34 17.20 -6.89
CA GLU A 73 6.19 17.03 -5.43
C GLU A 73 5.32 15.83 -5.05
N LEU A 74 4.49 15.34 -5.97
CA LEU A 74 3.58 14.20 -5.77
C LEU A 74 4.06 12.95 -6.51
N ASP A 75 5.12 13.05 -7.30
CA ASP A 75 5.60 11.97 -8.14
C ASP A 75 6.54 11.03 -7.36
N GLU A 76 6.04 9.85 -7.04
CA GLU A 76 6.80 8.77 -6.40
C GLU A 76 7.39 7.75 -7.40
N SER A 77 7.30 8.01 -8.70
CA SER A 77 7.69 7.06 -9.76
C SER A 77 9.16 6.64 -9.67
N GLU A 78 10.07 7.55 -9.30
CA GLU A 78 11.49 7.22 -9.10
C GLU A 78 11.71 6.19 -8.00
N TYR A 79 10.96 6.29 -6.89
CA TYR A 79 11.04 5.32 -5.80
C TYR A 79 10.46 3.98 -6.22
N ALA A 80 9.33 3.97 -6.91
CA ALA A 80 8.73 2.75 -7.46
C ALA A 80 9.70 2.02 -8.41
N GLU A 81 10.36 2.76 -9.32
CA GLU A 81 11.36 2.19 -10.21
C GLU A 81 12.56 1.59 -9.49
N ARG A 82 13.05 2.23 -8.42
CA ARG A 82 14.16 1.71 -7.62
C ARG A 82 13.80 0.36 -7.00
N ILE A 83 12.60 0.24 -6.45
CA ILE A 83 12.08 -1.01 -5.88
C ILE A 83 11.91 -2.05 -6.98
N ALA A 84 11.31 -1.70 -8.10
CA ALA A 84 11.12 -2.57 -9.24
C ALA A 84 12.45 -3.16 -9.73
N LYS A 85 13.47 -2.32 -9.89
CA LYS A 85 14.83 -2.74 -10.29
C LYS A 85 15.47 -3.64 -9.24
N ARG A 86 15.29 -3.35 -7.94
CA ARG A 86 15.85 -4.15 -6.85
C ARG A 86 15.29 -5.57 -6.81
N PHE A 87 13.99 -5.72 -7.03
CA PHE A 87 13.29 -7.00 -6.96
C PHE A 87 13.06 -7.65 -8.33
N LEU A 88 13.62 -7.06 -9.39
CA LEU A 88 13.55 -7.58 -10.77
C LEU A 88 12.11 -7.83 -11.23
N THR A 89 11.20 -6.90 -10.91
CA THR A 89 9.80 -7.00 -11.31
C THR A 89 9.60 -6.63 -12.77
N GLU A 90 8.53 -7.12 -13.38
CA GLU A 90 8.00 -6.61 -14.66
C GLU A 90 7.15 -5.38 -14.33
N HIS A 91 7.80 -4.21 -14.39
CA HIS A 91 7.21 -2.95 -13.92
C HIS A 91 6.54 -2.16 -15.05
N HIS A 92 5.29 -1.79 -14.83
CA HIS A 92 4.49 -0.96 -15.71
C HIS A 92 4.17 0.35 -15.00
N SER A 93 4.48 1.47 -15.62
CA SER A 93 4.17 2.81 -15.08
C SER A 93 3.52 3.70 -16.12
N LYS A 94 2.66 4.61 -15.67
CA LYS A 94 1.99 5.62 -16.52
C LYS A 94 1.90 6.92 -15.77
N THR A 95 2.28 8.02 -16.45
CA THR A 95 2.07 9.36 -15.92
C THR A 95 0.66 9.82 -16.22
N VAL A 96 -0.03 10.39 -15.25
CA VAL A 96 -1.38 10.97 -15.37
C VAL A 96 -1.34 12.45 -15.04
N ALA A 97 -2.19 13.21 -15.71
CA ALA A 97 -2.35 14.63 -15.44
C ALA A 97 -3.17 14.86 -14.16
N GLU A 98 -2.85 15.92 -13.40
CA GLU A 98 -3.56 16.25 -12.17
C GLU A 98 -5.02 16.66 -12.38
N ASP A 99 -5.35 17.24 -13.51
CA ASP A 99 -6.65 17.86 -13.80
C ASP A 99 -7.64 16.91 -14.50
N ASP A 100 -7.60 15.63 -14.19
CA ASP A 100 -8.46 14.61 -14.81
C ASP A 100 -9.92 14.68 -14.35
N PHE A 101 -10.50 15.88 -14.36
CA PHE A 101 -11.89 16.13 -13.99
C PHE A 101 -12.91 15.34 -14.83
N GLY A 102 -12.51 14.84 -16.00
CA GLY A 102 -13.35 13.98 -16.83
C GLY A 102 -13.74 12.64 -16.18
N LEU A 103 -13.08 12.27 -15.09
CA LEU A 103 -13.40 11.05 -14.33
C LEU A 103 -14.47 11.22 -13.25
N VAL A 104 -14.84 12.44 -12.87
CA VAL A 104 -15.75 12.70 -11.75
C VAL A 104 -17.07 11.96 -11.91
N ASP A 105 -17.68 12.01 -13.09
CA ASP A 105 -18.96 11.31 -13.35
C ASP A 105 -18.80 9.79 -13.30
N LYS A 106 -17.67 9.25 -13.77
CA LYS A 106 -17.38 7.81 -13.67
C LYS A 106 -17.19 7.37 -12.22
N LEU A 107 -16.45 8.16 -11.44
CA LEU A 107 -16.22 7.87 -10.02
C LEU A 107 -17.54 7.92 -9.25
N ALA A 108 -18.36 8.95 -9.48
CA ALA A 108 -19.69 9.05 -8.87
C ALA A 108 -20.56 7.83 -9.18
N PHE A 109 -20.53 7.32 -10.42
CA PHE A 109 -21.23 6.12 -10.81
C PHE A 109 -20.71 4.87 -10.10
N HIS A 110 -19.39 4.72 -9.93
CA HIS A 110 -18.79 3.52 -9.34
C HIS A 110 -18.93 3.46 -7.82
N PHE A 111 -18.94 4.60 -7.14
CA PHE A 111 -19.04 4.63 -5.68
C PHE A 111 -20.47 4.61 -5.15
N ASP A 112 -21.49 4.89 -6.00
CA ASP A 112 -22.94 4.92 -5.65
C ASP A 112 -23.31 5.87 -4.48
N GLU A 113 -22.35 6.53 -3.87
CA GLU A 113 -22.54 7.46 -2.76
C GLU A 113 -21.51 8.62 -2.84
N PRO A 114 -21.75 9.75 -2.13
CA PRO A 114 -20.78 10.81 -2.05
C PRO A 114 -19.46 10.32 -1.44
N PHE A 115 -18.40 10.34 -2.23
CA PHE A 115 -17.06 9.91 -1.84
C PHE A 115 -16.11 11.09 -1.92
N ALA A 116 -15.57 11.54 -0.78
CA ALA A 116 -14.79 12.77 -0.66
C ALA A 116 -13.29 12.52 -0.42
N ASP A 117 -12.77 11.35 -0.82
CA ASP A 117 -11.33 11.05 -0.72
C ASP A 117 -10.64 11.35 -2.05
N ALA A 118 -9.64 12.23 -2.02
CA ALA A 118 -8.87 12.62 -3.19
C ALA A 118 -8.09 11.44 -3.82
N SER A 119 -7.85 10.36 -3.07
CA SER A 119 -7.21 9.14 -3.57
C SER A 119 -8.06 8.36 -4.57
N ALA A 120 -9.35 8.65 -4.69
CA ALA A 120 -10.25 7.96 -5.63
C ALA A 120 -9.77 8.05 -7.08
N LEU A 121 -9.32 9.24 -7.50
CA LEU A 121 -8.85 9.48 -8.86
C LEU A 121 -7.56 8.72 -9.19
N PRO A 122 -6.48 8.82 -8.41
CA PRO A 122 -5.28 8.02 -8.63
C PRO A 122 -5.55 6.51 -8.53
N THR A 123 -6.39 6.08 -7.60
CA THR A 123 -6.78 4.66 -7.47
C THR A 123 -7.48 4.16 -8.73
N TYR A 124 -8.41 4.94 -9.29
CA TYR A 124 -9.06 4.57 -10.54
C TYR A 124 -8.03 4.41 -11.67
N ARG A 125 -7.12 5.37 -11.82
CA ARG A 125 -6.12 5.36 -12.90
C ARG A 125 -5.11 4.22 -12.76
N VAL A 126 -4.64 3.92 -11.56
CA VAL A 126 -3.75 2.77 -11.38
C VAL A 126 -4.46 1.45 -11.65
N CYS A 127 -5.74 1.32 -11.25
CA CYS A 127 -6.55 0.16 -11.56
C CYS A 127 -6.81 0.01 -13.07
N GLU A 128 -7.14 1.09 -13.75
CA GLU A 128 -7.36 1.11 -15.22
C GLU A 128 -6.10 0.62 -15.95
N MET A 129 -4.94 1.14 -15.62
CA MET A 129 -3.68 0.73 -16.22
C MET A 129 -3.31 -0.71 -15.83
N ALA A 130 -3.41 -1.08 -14.55
CA ALA A 130 -3.09 -2.41 -14.08
C ALA A 130 -3.95 -3.48 -14.76
N ARG A 131 -5.21 -3.17 -15.09
CA ARG A 131 -6.13 -4.08 -15.77
C ARG A 131 -5.63 -4.52 -17.16
N GLU A 132 -4.75 -3.77 -17.79
CA GLU A 132 -4.12 -4.15 -19.06
C GLU A 132 -3.11 -5.31 -18.88
N HIS A 133 -2.59 -5.50 -17.68
CA HIS A 133 -1.49 -6.43 -17.38
C HIS A 133 -1.87 -7.57 -16.44
N VAL A 134 -2.78 -7.28 -15.49
CA VAL A 134 -3.21 -8.23 -14.45
C VAL A 134 -4.71 -8.17 -14.22
N THR A 135 -5.25 -9.22 -13.64
CA THR A 135 -6.67 -9.28 -13.25
C THR A 135 -6.86 -8.98 -11.77
N VAL A 136 -5.87 -9.34 -10.96
CA VAL A 136 -5.82 -9.09 -9.52
C VAL A 136 -4.51 -8.41 -9.19
N ALA A 137 -4.54 -7.39 -8.35
CA ALA A 137 -3.36 -6.73 -7.80
C ALA A 137 -3.40 -6.75 -6.27
N LEU A 138 -2.29 -7.08 -5.64
CA LEU A 138 -2.10 -6.88 -4.21
C LEU A 138 -1.71 -5.43 -3.94
N SER A 139 -2.13 -4.93 -2.79
CA SER A 139 -1.84 -3.57 -2.32
C SER A 139 -1.31 -3.59 -0.89
N GLY A 140 -0.71 -2.48 -0.47
CA GLY A 140 -0.27 -2.22 0.90
C GLY A 140 -1.35 -1.55 1.76
N ASP A 141 -2.55 -1.36 1.24
CA ASP A 141 -3.63 -0.66 1.94
C ASP A 141 -3.97 -1.33 3.27
N GLY A 142 -4.20 -0.50 4.30
CA GLY A 142 -4.48 -0.95 5.67
C GLY A 142 -3.23 -1.09 6.55
N ALA A 143 -2.02 -0.97 6.01
CA ALA A 143 -0.80 -1.07 6.79
C ALA A 143 -0.63 0.13 7.75
N ASP A 144 -0.90 1.34 7.32
CA ASP A 144 -0.86 2.55 8.15
C ASP A 144 -1.84 2.47 9.32
N GLU A 145 -3.04 1.92 9.10
CA GLU A 145 -4.05 1.69 10.12
C GLU A 145 -3.59 0.66 11.15
N ALA A 146 -3.02 -0.44 10.69
CA ALA A 146 -2.60 -1.55 11.53
C ALA A 146 -1.27 -1.28 12.27
N LEU A 147 -0.35 -0.55 11.64
CA LEU A 147 1.02 -0.34 12.11
C LEU A 147 1.29 1.09 12.59
N ALA A 148 0.25 1.90 12.74
CA ALA A 148 0.33 3.29 13.19
C ALA A 148 1.21 4.19 12.30
N GLY A 149 1.16 4.02 10.98
CA GLY A 149 1.98 4.74 10.01
C GLY A 149 1.62 6.21 9.82
N TYR A 150 0.37 6.61 10.09
CA TYR A 150 -0.07 8.00 9.93
C TYR A 150 0.51 8.96 10.96
N ARG A 151 0.84 10.18 10.55
CA ARG A 151 1.32 11.25 11.44
C ARG A 151 0.36 11.52 12.61
N ARG A 152 -0.94 11.34 12.43
CA ARG A 152 -1.95 11.48 13.49
C ARG A 152 -1.73 10.50 14.66
N HIS A 153 -1.22 9.30 14.41
CA HIS A 153 -0.91 8.32 15.46
C HIS A 153 0.25 8.81 16.35
N VAL A 154 1.29 9.39 15.74
CA VAL A 154 2.41 9.99 16.48
C VAL A 154 1.94 11.14 17.36
N PHE A 155 1.07 11.98 16.83
CA PHE A 155 0.47 13.12 17.56
C PHE A 155 -0.32 12.63 18.79
N HIS A 156 -1.23 11.68 18.58
CA HIS A 156 -2.07 11.12 19.65
C HIS A 156 -1.24 10.46 20.75
N HIS A 157 -0.23 9.68 20.38
CA HIS A 157 0.71 9.09 21.34
C HIS A 157 1.45 10.13 22.17
N GLY A 158 1.83 11.26 21.56
CA GLY A 158 2.45 12.40 22.25
C GLY A 158 1.50 13.04 23.27
N GLU A 159 0.23 13.22 22.91
CA GLU A 159 -0.80 13.76 23.80
C GLU A 159 -1.07 12.85 25.00
N GLU A 160 -1.16 11.53 24.80
CA GLU A 160 -1.35 10.55 25.88
C GLU A 160 -0.20 10.57 26.88
N ARG A 161 1.05 10.69 26.42
CA ARG A 161 2.23 10.80 27.30
C ARG A 161 2.17 12.07 28.17
N LEU A 162 1.83 13.21 27.55
CA LEU A 162 1.69 14.49 28.28
C LEU A 162 0.53 14.47 29.29
N ALA A 163 -0.56 13.79 28.96
CA ALA A 163 -1.70 13.64 29.89
C ALA A 163 -1.34 12.72 31.07
N GLY A 164 -0.60 11.63 30.83
CA GLY A 164 -0.14 10.72 31.87
C GLY A 164 0.85 11.37 32.85
N ASP A 165 1.69 12.28 32.40
CA ASP A 165 2.63 13.03 33.26
C ASP A 165 1.93 14.09 34.12
N ARG A 166 0.74 14.59 33.75
CA ARG A 166 -0.06 15.53 34.55
C ARG A 166 -0.85 14.86 35.68
N GLN A 167 -0.97 13.55 35.67
CA GLN A 167 -1.68 12.78 36.70
C GLN A 167 -0.74 12.15 37.76
N ARG A 168 0.56 12.39 37.65
CA ARG A 168 1.59 12.03 38.64
C ARG A 168 2.11 13.27 39.38
#